data_b56a13aac1a666ff8a27d66cf52cdfce
#
_entry.id   b56a13aac1a666ff8a27d66cf52cdfce
#
_cell.length_a   1.000
_cell.length_b   1.000
_cell.length_c   1.000
_cell.angle_alpha   90.00
_cell.angle_beta   90.00
_cell.angle_gamma   90.00
#
_symmetry.space_group_name_H-M   'P 1'
#
loop_
_entity.id
_entity.type
_entity.pdbx_description
1 polymer ?
#
loop_
_entity_poly.entity_id
_entity_poly.type
_entity_poly.pdbx_seq_one_letter_code
_entity_poly.pdbx_strand_id
1 'polypeptide(L)'
;LDYFGIEPNTPLAYAHTMLDYVPLAREYGKLGGLDRTASLIKKIRAERGENKVLLLDGGDTWQGSYTSLKTQGEDMLEAMNLLKPDAMVGHWEFTLGQERLSELIDKIDFPFLGGNVFDTEWDEPVFESTSYFEKGGVKVAVIGQHFPYTPIANPSYLVDGWSFGIRPETIQKNINKAKKNGAEVVVLLSHNGFDVDQKL
;
A
#
# COMPACT_ATOMS: atom_id res chain seq x y z
N LEU A 1 28.54 -3.76 -6.31
CA LEU A 1 28.52 -3.22 -7.68
C LEU A 1 29.03 -4.27 -8.67
N ASP A 2 30.18 -4.89 -8.42
CA ASP A 2 30.80 -5.91 -9.30
C ASP A 2 29.87 -7.07 -9.64
N TYR A 3 29.11 -7.56 -8.66
CA TYR A 3 28.15 -8.65 -8.85
C TYR A 3 27.06 -8.34 -9.87
N PHE A 4 26.66 -7.08 -9.98
CA PHE A 4 25.65 -6.60 -10.92
C PHE A 4 26.25 -5.97 -12.18
N GLY A 5 27.57 -5.96 -12.35
CA GLY A 5 28.25 -5.31 -13.47
C GLY A 5 28.02 -3.79 -13.54
N ILE A 6 27.78 -3.16 -12.38
CA ILE A 6 27.52 -1.71 -12.31
C ILE A 6 28.85 -0.99 -12.08
N GLU A 7 29.23 -0.13 -13.03
CA GLU A 7 30.42 0.71 -12.90
C GLU A 7 30.24 1.73 -11.75
N PRO A 8 31.25 1.86 -10.84
CA PRO A 8 31.22 2.86 -9.79
C PRO A 8 31.18 4.29 -10.38
N ASN A 9 30.65 5.22 -9.57
CA ASN A 9 30.49 6.65 -9.93
C ASN A 9 29.63 6.91 -11.16
N THR A 10 28.66 6.04 -11.43
CA THR A 10 27.64 6.23 -12.47
C THR A 10 26.28 6.55 -11.84
N PRO A 11 25.34 7.18 -12.57
CA PRO A 11 23.97 7.38 -12.07
C PRO A 11 23.30 6.07 -11.64
N LEU A 12 23.63 4.95 -12.29
CA LEU A 12 23.12 3.63 -11.95
C LEU A 12 23.69 3.15 -10.60
N ALA A 13 24.99 3.40 -10.34
CA ALA A 13 25.61 3.08 -9.07
C ALA A 13 24.95 3.87 -7.92
N TYR A 14 24.66 5.14 -8.11
CA TYR A 14 23.97 5.98 -7.12
C TYR A 14 22.53 5.54 -6.90
N ALA A 15 21.82 5.10 -7.93
CA ALA A 15 20.45 4.59 -7.80
C ALA A 15 20.36 3.27 -7.02
N HIS A 16 21.43 2.46 -7.03
CA HIS A 16 21.43 1.12 -6.42
C HIS A 16 22.33 0.96 -5.19
N THR A 17 22.99 2.02 -4.73
CA THR A 17 23.89 1.98 -3.58
C THR A 17 23.74 3.21 -2.70
N MET A 18 24.28 3.11 -1.48
CA MET A 18 24.35 4.22 -0.51
C MET A 18 25.76 4.83 -0.43
N LEU A 19 26.63 4.55 -1.40
CA LEU A 19 28.05 4.94 -1.36
C LEU A 19 28.24 6.45 -1.18
N ASP A 20 27.42 7.27 -1.84
CA ASP A 20 27.49 8.73 -1.76
C ASP A 20 26.33 9.37 -1.01
N TYR A 21 25.64 8.58 -0.16
CA TYR A 21 24.48 9.09 0.59
C TYR A 21 24.83 10.35 1.39
N VAL A 22 25.96 10.37 2.10
CA VAL A 22 26.36 11.51 2.94
C VAL A 22 26.68 12.76 2.12
N PRO A 23 27.52 12.70 1.06
CA PRO A 23 27.71 13.81 0.16
C PRO A 23 26.43 14.31 -0.48
N LEU A 24 25.61 13.42 -1.03
CA LEU A 24 24.33 13.76 -1.66
C LEU A 24 23.34 14.38 -0.66
N ALA A 25 23.25 13.86 0.56
CA ALA A 25 22.41 14.43 1.60
C ALA A 25 22.87 15.84 2.03
N ARG A 26 24.16 16.12 1.95
CA ARG A 26 24.71 17.49 2.19
C ARG A 26 24.40 18.45 1.05
N GLU A 27 24.49 17.97 -0.19
CA GLU A 27 24.24 18.76 -1.40
C GLU A 27 22.75 19.06 -1.59
N TYR A 28 21.91 18.03 -1.51
CA TYR A 28 20.48 18.12 -1.80
C TYR A 28 19.61 18.29 -0.56
N GLY A 29 20.19 18.24 0.64
CA GLY A 29 19.49 18.35 1.92
C GLY A 29 18.75 17.07 2.31
N LYS A 30 17.76 17.21 3.18
CA LYS A 30 16.96 16.06 3.64
C LYS A 30 16.18 15.47 2.48
N LEU A 31 16.33 14.15 2.27
CA LEU A 31 15.56 13.38 1.31
C LEU A 31 14.41 12.65 2.03
N GLY A 32 13.29 12.47 1.34
CA GLY A 32 12.09 11.84 1.92
C GLY A 32 11.30 12.75 2.86
N GLY A 33 10.34 12.16 3.55
CA GLY A 33 9.40 12.82 4.46
C GLY A 33 8.03 13.07 3.83
N LEU A 34 6.99 12.90 4.66
CA LEU A 34 5.59 13.04 4.21
C LEU A 34 5.26 14.46 3.75
N ASP A 35 5.93 15.49 4.27
CA ASP A 35 5.81 16.88 3.83
C ASP A 35 6.20 17.07 2.36
N ARG A 36 7.29 16.40 1.93
CA ARG A 36 7.73 16.41 0.53
C ARG A 36 6.84 15.55 -0.36
N THR A 37 6.45 14.39 0.15
CA THR A 37 5.45 13.54 -0.52
C THR A 37 4.15 14.31 -0.76
N ALA A 38 3.64 15.02 0.25
CA ALA A 38 2.46 15.87 0.13
C ALA A 38 2.65 16.98 -0.92
N SER A 39 3.84 17.60 -0.96
CA SER A 39 4.16 18.65 -1.94
C SER A 39 4.18 18.09 -3.36
N LEU A 40 4.74 16.88 -3.56
CA LEU A 40 4.75 16.19 -4.85
C LEU A 40 3.34 15.80 -5.30
N ILE A 41 2.53 15.23 -4.40
CA ILE A 41 1.13 14.88 -4.68
C ILE A 41 0.34 16.11 -5.09
N LYS A 42 0.46 17.22 -4.34
CA LYS A 42 -0.20 18.49 -4.67
C LYS A 42 0.22 19.01 -6.06
N LYS A 43 1.50 18.93 -6.38
CA LYS A 43 2.02 19.32 -7.71
C LYS A 43 1.41 18.46 -8.81
N ILE A 44 1.42 17.14 -8.67
CA ILE A 44 0.86 16.21 -9.67
C ILE A 44 -0.64 16.45 -9.85
N ARG A 45 -1.39 16.61 -8.74
CA ARG A 45 -2.82 16.92 -8.80
C ARG A 45 -3.11 18.25 -9.49
N ALA A 46 -2.30 19.28 -9.24
CA ALA A 46 -2.42 20.57 -9.93
C ALA A 46 -2.11 20.50 -11.43
N GLU A 47 -1.08 19.73 -11.82
CA GLU A 47 -0.68 19.61 -13.23
C GLU A 47 -1.63 18.74 -14.06
N ARG A 48 -2.17 17.67 -13.46
CA ARG A 48 -3.02 16.69 -14.17
C ARG A 48 -4.51 16.96 -14.04
N GLY A 49 -4.90 17.69 -13.01
CA GLY A 49 -6.28 17.84 -12.53
C GLY A 49 -6.60 16.80 -11.45
N GLU A 50 -7.15 17.26 -10.33
CA GLU A 50 -7.40 16.43 -9.15
C GLU A 50 -8.28 15.20 -9.45
N ASN A 51 -9.29 15.39 -10.30
CA ASN A 51 -10.19 14.33 -10.76
C ASN A 51 -9.57 13.33 -11.76
N LYS A 52 -8.30 13.51 -12.15
CA LYS A 52 -7.57 12.61 -13.06
C LYS A 52 -6.44 11.85 -12.39
N VAL A 53 -6.25 12.04 -11.09
CA VAL A 53 -5.18 11.40 -10.31
C VAL A 53 -5.82 10.39 -9.37
N LEU A 54 -5.30 9.17 -9.38
CA LEU A 54 -5.59 8.12 -8.42
C LEU A 54 -4.33 7.93 -7.56
N LEU A 55 -4.45 8.21 -6.26
CA LEU A 55 -3.38 8.01 -5.28
C LEU A 55 -3.65 6.72 -4.52
N LEU A 56 -2.76 5.76 -4.63
CA LEU A 56 -2.88 4.46 -3.99
C LEU A 56 -1.72 4.24 -3.03
N ASP A 57 -2.03 3.65 -1.87
CA ASP A 57 -1.05 3.28 -0.86
C ASP A 57 -0.89 1.76 -0.83
N GLY A 58 0.33 1.31 -1.13
CA GLY A 58 0.68 -0.11 -1.18
C GLY A 58 0.82 -0.77 0.20
N GLY A 59 0.59 -0.05 1.29
CA GLY A 59 0.77 -0.55 2.66
C GLY A 59 2.20 -0.38 3.19
N ASP A 60 2.41 -0.85 4.41
CA ASP A 60 3.67 -0.69 5.15
C ASP A 60 3.93 0.76 5.57
N THR A 61 2.85 1.49 5.80
CA THR A 61 2.85 2.94 5.98
C THR A 61 2.73 3.34 7.45
N TRP A 62 1.94 2.60 8.28
CA TRP A 62 1.58 3.03 9.65
C TRP A 62 2.56 2.57 10.72
N GLN A 63 3.61 1.88 10.36
CA GLN A 63 4.56 1.28 11.28
C GLN A 63 6.01 1.63 10.88
N GLY A 64 6.96 1.46 11.79
CA GLY A 64 8.40 1.58 11.53
C GLY A 64 9.07 2.81 12.15
N SER A 65 8.32 3.72 12.78
CA SER A 65 8.91 4.86 13.52
C SER A 65 8.69 4.72 15.04
N TYR A 66 9.52 5.40 15.81
CA TYR A 66 9.32 5.49 17.27
C TYR A 66 8.00 6.18 17.61
N THR A 67 7.63 7.20 16.87
CA THR A 67 6.37 7.93 17.07
C THR A 67 5.19 6.99 16.82
N SER A 68 5.18 6.31 15.68
CA SER A 68 4.12 5.36 15.35
C SER A 68 3.98 4.23 16.38
N LEU A 69 5.11 3.73 16.91
CA LEU A 69 5.08 2.77 18.00
C LEU A 69 4.40 3.35 19.27
N LYS A 70 4.67 4.60 19.61
CA LYS A 70 4.09 5.26 20.79
C LYS A 70 2.62 5.62 20.64
N THR A 71 2.22 6.04 19.45
CA THR A 71 0.84 6.41 19.11
C THR A 71 0.02 5.22 18.65
N GLN A 72 0.66 4.05 18.50
CA GLN A 72 0.03 2.86 17.91
C GLN A 72 -0.65 3.17 16.57
N GLY A 73 0.09 3.87 15.68
CA GLY A 73 -0.33 4.20 14.32
C GLY A 73 -1.21 5.44 14.16
N GLU A 74 -1.67 6.09 15.24
CA GLU A 74 -2.55 7.27 15.16
C GLU A 74 -1.91 8.44 14.41
N ASP A 75 -0.61 8.71 14.62
CA ASP A 75 0.14 9.75 13.92
C ASP A 75 0.15 9.56 12.40
N MET A 76 0.31 8.31 11.97
CA MET A 76 0.31 7.97 10.55
C MET A 76 -1.09 8.00 9.95
N LEU A 77 -2.10 7.58 10.70
CA LEU A 77 -3.50 7.72 10.29
C LEU A 77 -3.85 9.19 10.01
N GLU A 78 -3.51 10.11 10.94
CA GLU A 78 -3.73 11.55 10.76
C GLU A 78 -3.00 12.07 9.52
N ALA A 79 -1.74 11.67 9.33
CA ALA A 79 -0.94 12.06 8.17
C ALA A 79 -1.55 11.54 6.85
N MET A 80 -2.03 10.29 6.82
CA MET A 80 -2.65 9.70 5.64
C MET A 80 -3.99 10.34 5.30
N ASN A 81 -4.83 10.67 6.30
CA ASN A 81 -6.06 11.42 6.07
C ASN A 81 -5.78 12.82 5.47
N LEU A 82 -4.63 13.45 5.81
CA LEU A 82 -4.19 14.69 5.18
C LEU A 82 -3.69 14.50 3.74
N LEU A 83 -3.02 13.38 3.43
CA LEU A 83 -2.55 13.05 2.07
C LEU A 83 -3.69 12.64 1.14
N LYS A 84 -4.78 12.09 1.70
CA LYS A 84 -5.99 11.64 1.00
C LYS A 84 -5.67 10.65 -0.12
N PRO A 85 -5.15 9.45 0.18
CA PRO A 85 -5.13 8.38 -0.80
C PRO A 85 -6.56 7.98 -1.21
N ASP A 86 -6.71 7.44 -2.40
CA ASP A 86 -8.01 6.93 -2.85
C ASP A 86 -8.27 5.51 -2.31
N ALA A 87 -7.23 4.71 -2.06
CA ALA A 87 -7.32 3.41 -1.40
C ALA A 87 -5.95 2.97 -0.84
N MET A 88 -5.99 2.02 0.09
CA MET A 88 -4.81 1.45 0.75
C MET A 88 -4.96 -0.07 0.92
N VAL A 89 -3.82 -0.78 0.94
CA VAL A 89 -3.70 -2.16 1.43
C VAL A 89 -2.74 -2.20 2.62
N GLY A 90 -2.63 -3.33 3.31
CA GLY A 90 -1.81 -3.44 4.52
C GLY A 90 -0.73 -4.51 4.46
N HIS A 91 0.27 -4.35 5.32
CA HIS A 91 1.31 -5.33 5.65
C HIS A 91 1.66 -5.23 7.14
N TRP A 92 2.58 -4.35 7.52
CA TRP A 92 2.98 -4.19 8.93
C TRP A 92 1.92 -3.49 9.79
N GLU A 93 0.89 -2.93 9.19
CA GLU A 93 -0.30 -2.44 9.90
C GLU A 93 -0.92 -3.54 10.76
N PHE A 94 -0.86 -4.79 10.31
CA PHE A 94 -1.34 -5.96 11.05
C PHE A 94 -0.57 -6.22 12.35
N THR A 95 0.65 -5.69 12.51
CA THR A 95 1.42 -5.82 13.75
C THR A 95 0.86 -5.01 14.91
N LEU A 96 -0.09 -4.13 14.66
CA LEU A 96 -0.84 -3.41 15.70
C LEU A 96 -1.87 -4.32 16.41
N GLY A 97 -2.14 -5.51 15.85
CA GLY A 97 -3.19 -6.42 16.32
C GLY A 97 -4.57 -6.05 15.77
N GLN A 98 -5.47 -7.03 15.75
CA GLN A 98 -6.79 -6.90 15.11
C GLN A 98 -7.64 -5.76 15.68
N GLU A 99 -7.71 -5.66 17.02
CA GLU A 99 -8.53 -4.67 17.69
C GLU A 99 -8.07 -3.25 17.32
N ARG A 100 -6.76 -2.99 17.48
CA ARG A 100 -6.21 -1.67 17.18
C ARG A 100 -6.29 -1.32 15.70
N LEU A 101 -6.00 -2.28 14.82
CA LEU A 101 -6.12 -2.07 13.38
C LEU A 101 -7.55 -1.72 12.99
N SER A 102 -8.55 -2.42 13.53
CA SER A 102 -9.97 -2.13 13.28
C SER A 102 -10.36 -0.71 13.73
N GLU A 103 -9.93 -0.30 14.93
CA GLU A 103 -10.15 1.07 15.42
C GLU A 103 -9.56 2.14 14.48
N LEU A 104 -8.39 1.88 13.91
CA LEU A 104 -7.75 2.80 12.98
C LEU A 104 -8.48 2.84 11.64
N ILE A 105 -8.88 1.68 11.12
CA ILE A 105 -9.63 1.57 9.87
C ILE A 105 -10.97 2.32 9.95
N ASP A 106 -11.63 2.29 11.10
CA ASP A 106 -12.88 3.03 11.31
C ASP A 106 -12.70 4.57 11.28
N LYS A 107 -11.46 5.04 11.39
CA LYS A 107 -11.14 6.48 11.42
C LYS A 107 -10.49 7.00 10.12
N ILE A 108 -10.16 6.13 9.18
CA ILE A 108 -9.60 6.58 7.90
C ILE A 108 -10.70 7.06 6.96
N ASP A 109 -10.35 8.07 6.14
CA ASP A 109 -11.28 8.68 5.18
C ASP A 109 -11.25 8.00 3.79
N PHE A 110 -10.62 6.82 3.68
CA PHE A 110 -10.42 6.08 2.43
C PHE A 110 -10.54 4.57 2.64
N PRO A 111 -10.85 3.77 1.61
CA PRO A 111 -10.97 2.32 1.75
C PRO A 111 -9.65 1.63 2.08
N PHE A 112 -9.68 0.72 3.08
CA PHE A 112 -8.65 -0.28 3.35
C PHE A 112 -9.08 -1.58 2.69
N LEU A 113 -8.43 -1.95 1.58
CA LEU A 113 -8.87 -3.04 0.71
C LEU A 113 -8.09 -4.33 0.94
N GLY A 114 -8.79 -5.47 1.02
CA GLY A 114 -8.15 -6.74 1.27
C GLY A 114 -8.93 -7.96 0.78
N GLY A 115 -8.78 -8.31 -0.49
CA GLY A 115 -9.48 -9.44 -1.09
C GLY A 115 -8.90 -10.82 -0.76
N ASN A 116 -7.83 -10.90 0.03
CA ASN A 116 -7.11 -12.13 0.36
C ASN A 116 -7.07 -12.46 1.87
N VAL A 117 -7.83 -11.75 2.68
CA VAL A 117 -7.95 -12.00 4.12
C VAL A 117 -9.36 -12.47 4.45
N PHE A 118 -9.45 -13.60 5.13
CA PHE A 118 -10.71 -14.25 5.48
C PHE A 118 -10.72 -14.62 6.95
N ASP A 119 -11.89 -14.52 7.54
CA ASP A 119 -12.16 -15.06 8.86
C ASP A 119 -12.02 -16.59 8.84
N THR A 120 -11.36 -17.18 9.85
CA THR A 120 -11.08 -18.63 9.89
C THR A 120 -12.26 -19.46 10.38
N GLU A 121 -13.24 -18.84 11.07
CA GLU A 121 -14.42 -19.52 11.58
C GLU A 121 -15.52 -19.62 10.52
N TRP A 122 -15.74 -18.55 9.76
CA TRP A 122 -16.84 -18.43 8.82
C TRP A 122 -16.43 -18.47 7.35
N ASP A 123 -15.12 -18.41 7.06
CA ASP A 123 -14.54 -18.29 5.71
C ASP A 123 -15.14 -17.09 4.93
N GLU A 124 -15.44 -16.00 5.66
CA GLU A 124 -15.95 -14.78 5.09
C GLU A 124 -14.83 -13.72 4.91
N PRO A 125 -14.92 -12.88 3.88
CA PRO A 125 -13.96 -11.79 3.71
C PRO A 125 -13.97 -10.83 4.90
N VAL A 126 -12.79 -10.53 5.45
CA VAL A 126 -12.64 -9.58 6.58
C VAL A 126 -12.75 -8.14 6.10
N PHE A 127 -12.24 -7.85 4.90
CA PHE A 127 -12.20 -6.50 4.33
C PHE A 127 -12.93 -6.45 2.99
N GLU A 128 -13.35 -5.23 2.60
CA GLU A 128 -13.80 -5.00 1.25
C GLU A 128 -12.69 -5.31 0.25
N SER A 129 -13.01 -6.07 -0.79
CA SER A 129 -12.01 -6.49 -1.77
C SER A 129 -11.74 -5.46 -2.85
N THR A 130 -12.73 -4.58 -3.13
CA THR A 130 -12.70 -3.77 -4.35
C THR A 130 -13.46 -2.47 -4.16
N SER A 131 -12.83 -1.35 -4.52
CA SER A 131 -13.48 -0.04 -4.64
C SER A 131 -13.47 0.48 -6.08
N TYR A 132 -14.44 1.34 -6.38
CA TYR A 132 -14.61 1.91 -7.71
C TYR A 132 -14.46 3.43 -7.67
N PHE A 133 -13.72 3.94 -8.64
CA PHE A 133 -13.43 5.37 -8.78
C PHE A 133 -13.73 5.83 -10.20
N GLU A 134 -14.19 7.05 -10.34
CA GLU A 134 -14.26 7.72 -11.63
C GLU A 134 -13.16 8.78 -11.70
N LYS A 135 -12.20 8.58 -12.58
CA LYS A 135 -11.04 9.46 -12.74
C LYS A 135 -10.89 9.87 -14.20
N GLY A 136 -11.07 11.15 -14.48
CA GLY A 136 -10.98 11.68 -15.84
C GLY A 136 -12.00 11.12 -16.82
N GLY A 137 -13.16 10.68 -16.34
CA GLY A 137 -14.21 10.05 -17.14
C GLY A 137 -13.99 8.55 -17.38
N VAL A 138 -13.00 7.93 -16.71
CA VAL A 138 -12.71 6.49 -16.78
C VAL A 138 -13.14 5.84 -15.47
N LYS A 139 -13.92 4.77 -15.56
CA LYS A 139 -14.29 3.95 -14.39
C LYS A 139 -13.19 2.96 -14.06
N VAL A 140 -12.54 3.19 -12.91
CA VAL A 140 -11.43 2.37 -12.41
C VAL A 140 -11.92 1.52 -11.24
N ALA A 141 -11.63 0.21 -11.26
CA ALA A 141 -11.77 -0.67 -10.11
C ALA A 141 -10.38 -0.93 -9.50
N VAL A 142 -10.26 -0.76 -8.18
CA VAL A 142 -9.05 -1.09 -7.44
C VAL A 142 -9.35 -2.31 -6.57
N ILE A 143 -8.61 -3.39 -6.78
CA ILE A 143 -8.70 -4.65 -6.02
C ILE A 143 -7.51 -4.70 -5.08
N GLY A 144 -7.75 -4.83 -3.76
CA GLY A 144 -6.70 -4.86 -2.76
C GLY A 144 -6.20 -6.27 -2.45
N GLN A 145 -4.89 -6.41 -2.25
CA GLN A 145 -4.22 -7.61 -1.77
C GLN A 145 -3.21 -7.25 -0.70
N HIS A 146 -3.45 -7.68 0.53
CA HIS A 146 -2.51 -7.55 1.64
C HIS A 146 -1.33 -8.51 1.50
N PHE A 147 -0.27 -8.27 2.26
CA PHE A 147 0.89 -9.17 2.31
C PHE A 147 0.46 -10.59 2.70
N PRO A 148 0.66 -11.59 1.83
CA PRO A 148 0.07 -12.91 2.01
C PRO A 148 0.76 -13.76 3.09
N TYR A 149 1.98 -13.39 3.49
CA TYR A 149 2.79 -14.11 4.47
C TYR A 149 2.75 -13.47 5.86
N THR A 150 1.82 -12.58 6.14
CA THR A 150 1.66 -11.88 7.42
C THR A 150 1.67 -12.85 8.62
N PRO A 151 0.96 -14.01 8.63
CA PRO A 151 0.97 -14.94 9.76
C PRO A 151 2.28 -15.70 9.93
N ILE A 152 3.15 -15.72 8.91
CA ILE A 152 4.46 -16.37 8.97
C ILE A 152 5.53 -15.37 9.45
N ALA A 153 5.38 -14.12 9.04
CA ALA A 153 6.32 -13.04 9.36
C ALA A 153 6.12 -12.46 10.77
N ASN A 154 4.96 -12.68 11.39
CA ASN A 154 4.57 -12.07 12.65
C ASN A 154 4.07 -13.11 13.66
N PRO A 155 4.09 -12.83 14.98
CA PRO A 155 3.44 -13.67 15.97
C PRO A 155 1.95 -13.89 15.65
N SER A 156 1.51 -15.14 15.67
CA SER A 156 0.16 -15.53 15.25
C SER A 156 -0.96 -14.84 16.02
N TYR A 157 -0.72 -14.50 17.30
CA TYR A 157 -1.73 -13.82 18.14
C TYR A 157 -2.12 -12.42 17.67
N LEU A 158 -1.31 -11.79 16.79
CA LEU A 158 -1.62 -10.46 16.23
C LEU A 158 -2.70 -10.52 15.15
N VAL A 159 -2.85 -11.68 14.53
CA VAL A 159 -3.79 -11.93 13.42
C VAL A 159 -4.60 -13.21 13.64
N ASP A 160 -4.80 -13.57 14.92
CA ASP A 160 -5.56 -14.76 15.30
C ASP A 160 -7.00 -14.70 14.74
N GLY A 161 -7.47 -15.81 14.19
CA GLY A 161 -8.79 -15.85 13.53
C GLY A 161 -8.82 -15.32 12.09
N TRP A 162 -7.70 -14.81 11.54
CA TRP A 162 -7.60 -14.38 10.15
C TRP A 162 -6.66 -15.27 9.34
N SER A 163 -7.11 -15.67 8.16
CA SER A 163 -6.29 -16.39 7.16
C SER A 163 -5.87 -15.45 6.05
N PHE A 164 -4.58 -15.52 5.70
CA PHE A 164 -3.97 -14.79 4.60
C PHE A 164 -3.53 -15.76 3.52
N GLY A 165 -3.32 -15.28 2.30
CA GLY A 165 -2.76 -16.11 1.25
C GLY A 165 -2.79 -15.44 -0.11
N ILE A 166 -2.14 -16.09 -1.07
CA ILE A 166 -2.24 -15.77 -2.49
C ILE A 166 -3.46 -16.52 -3.00
N ARG A 167 -4.48 -15.82 -3.49
CA ARG A 167 -5.77 -16.39 -3.88
C ARG A 167 -6.13 -15.99 -5.33
N PRO A 168 -5.52 -16.60 -6.35
CA PRO A 168 -5.71 -16.21 -7.75
C PRO A 168 -7.17 -16.27 -8.20
N GLU A 169 -7.93 -17.27 -7.72
CA GLU A 169 -9.34 -17.45 -8.07
C GLU A 169 -10.19 -16.28 -7.54
N THR A 170 -9.89 -15.81 -6.33
CA THR A 170 -10.58 -14.65 -5.73
C THR A 170 -10.26 -13.37 -6.50
N ILE A 171 -9.00 -13.18 -6.88
CA ILE A 171 -8.57 -12.06 -7.72
C ILE A 171 -9.33 -12.11 -9.04
N GLN A 172 -9.32 -13.24 -9.73
CA GLN A 172 -10.01 -13.40 -11.02
C GLN A 172 -11.53 -13.17 -10.91
N LYS A 173 -12.15 -13.65 -9.82
CA LYS A 173 -13.57 -13.39 -9.53
C LYS A 173 -13.84 -11.91 -9.37
N ASN A 174 -12.99 -11.18 -8.65
CA ASN A 174 -13.12 -9.74 -8.44
C ASN A 174 -12.88 -8.96 -9.74
N ILE A 175 -11.92 -9.35 -10.58
CA ILE A 175 -11.71 -8.78 -11.91
C ILE A 175 -12.95 -8.94 -12.78
N ASN A 176 -13.54 -10.13 -12.81
CA ASN A 176 -14.74 -10.42 -13.60
C ASN A 176 -15.94 -9.59 -13.11
N LYS A 177 -16.09 -9.48 -11.77
CA LYS A 177 -17.12 -8.63 -11.14
C LYS A 177 -16.91 -7.15 -11.48
N ALA A 178 -15.67 -6.68 -11.43
CA ALA A 178 -15.32 -5.30 -11.76
C ALA A 178 -15.67 -4.96 -13.22
N LYS A 179 -15.28 -5.82 -14.17
CA LYS A 179 -15.61 -5.67 -15.58
C LYS A 179 -17.13 -5.70 -15.84
N LYS A 180 -17.85 -6.61 -15.18
CA LYS A 180 -19.32 -6.68 -15.24
C LYS A 180 -19.99 -5.41 -14.73
N ASN A 181 -19.38 -4.78 -13.71
CA ASN A 181 -19.86 -3.51 -13.14
C ASN A 181 -19.41 -2.29 -13.98
N GLY A 182 -18.84 -2.50 -15.15
CA GLY A 182 -18.47 -1.44 -16.10
C GLY A 182 -17.12 -0.80 -15.82
N ALA A 183 -16.22 -1.43 -15.07
CA ALA A 183 -14.86 -0.93 -14.94
C ALA A 183 -14.11 -1.05 -16.27
N GLU A 184 -13.56 0.06 -16.74
CA GLU A 184 -12.75 0.15 -17.95
C GLU A 184 -11.29 -0.19 -17.67
N VAL A 185 -10.83 0.14 -16.45
CA VAL A 185 -9.50 -0.19 -15.93
C VAL A 185 -9.65 -0.95 -14.63
N VAL A 186 -8.89 -2.02 -14.48
CA VAL A 186 -8.78 -2.77 -13.23
C VAL A 186 -7.34 -2.68 -12.74
N VAL A 187 -7.17 -2.19 -11.51
CA VAL A 187 -5.88 -2.08 -10.83
C VAL A 187 -5.83 -3.12 -9.73
N LEU A 188 -4.79 -3.93 -9.71
CA LEU A 188 -4.45 -4.77 -8.56
C LEU A 188 -3.50 -3.97 -7.67
N LEU A 189 -4.02 -3.47 -6.54
CA LEU A 189 -3.21 -2.83 -5.50
C LEU A 189 -2.72 -3.92 -4.58
N SER A 190 -1.43 -4.24 -4.68
CA SER A 190 -0.87 -5.46 -4.09
C SER A 190 0.35 -5.18 -3.23
N HIS A 191 0.44 -5.91 -2.12
CA HIS A 191 1.64 -6.06 -1.30
C HIS A 191 2.21 -7.50 -1.36
N ASN A 192 1.89 -8.27 -2.39
CA ASN A 192 2.35 -9.66 -2.53
C ASN A 192 3.86 -9.76 -2.81
N GLY A 193 4.42 -8.74 -3.43
CA GLY A 193 5.79 -8.72 -3.95
C GLY A 193 5.84 -9.00 -5.46
N PHE A 194 6.86 -8.43 -6.11
CA PHE A 194 7.00 -8.41 -7.57
C PHE A 194 6.91 -9.79 -8.22
N ASP A 195 7.61 -10.80 -7.64
CA ASP A 195 7.66 -12.15 -8.21
C ASP A 195 6.30 -12.85 -8.20
N VAL A 196 5.47 -12.55 -7.20
CA VAL A 196 4.10 -13.07 -7.10
C VAL A 196 3.20 -12.36 -8.09
N ASP A 197 3.24 -11.03 -8.12
CA ASP A 197 2.39 -10.22 -8.99
C ASP A 197 2.68 -10.46 -10.47
N GLN A 198 3.94 -10.80 -10.82
CA GLN A 198 4.29 -11.16 -12.19
C GLN A 198 3.67 -12.49 -12.65
N LYS A 199 3.32 -13.37 -11.69
CA LYS A 199 2.76 -14.72 -12.00
C LYS A 199 1.23 -14.73 -11.92
N LEU A 200 0.63 -13.72 -11.34
CA LEU A 200 -0.82 -13.56 -11.23
C LEU A 200 -1.43 -12.97 -12.51
#